data_42965cd3b15c5b6a69beafea4152cef9
#
_entry.id   42965cd3b15c5b6a69beafea4152cef9
#
_cell.length_a   1.000
_cell.length_b   1.000
_cell.length_c   1.000
_cell.angle_alpha   90.00
_cell.angle_beta   90.00
_cell.angle_gamma   90.00
#
_symmetry.space_group_name_H-M   'P 1'
#
loop_
_entity.id
_entity.type
_entity.pdbx_description
1 polymer ?
#
loop_
_entity_poly.entity_id
_entity_poly.type
_entity_poly.pdbx_seq_one_letter_code
_entity_poly.pdbx_strand_id
1 'polypeptide(L)'
;MARITTYASQKTVTGSEKLLGTVGGTTKLFALSDIQSFLSTNLAVTTTFTGIIKPNADDSIDIGTSALQWKDLYLDGIAYIDQLGTDADPSAAFISSGEIDGTVIGGESAAAGTFTTATAATVNATSALQINGTAISLNDLSNVLIADSSLYVGHDPTSTDSTAQFNVALGVTALDAITTGDNNTALGYNAGSAINTGANNTIVGSGAGALVTDGVDNVFVGKSSGAAVTSGQDNIFIGNEAGEAATTALYNVAIGSHALETNVDGDGVVAVGYQALKTLEPSDGFNYNVGVGYNAGLSVSTGEKNVLLGGKAGDAITTGVGNIAIGYDALSGEDGASYSIAIGEEALNSQNLSSGSNIAVGYQAGYNVSTGNANVLIGTSAGGALETGTNNVAIGSSALAAEDGNGNSVAVGYRALSNQDAGAESYNVAVGSDAGKQVSTGISNTLLGGRSGQATTVGNKNVFVGHDAGFTNVDGSKSVAVGFEALKVQEPSGATDCFNIAVGETAGVAISTGIKNISIGGASSAALTTGSNNIVLGHASNVSGSGATNQVVIGYNATGVSDNAVQLGNASTTIWHPADDNGVDLGSTSYSFKDAYIQGSLKIGDTSGSTYFQFPTTTGSAGQVLQV
;
A
#
# COMPACT_ATOMS: atom_id res chain seq x y z
N MET A 1 -20.77 29.83 -18.70
CA MET A 1 -20.69 28.39 -18.43
C MET A 1 -20.60 28.20 -16.93
N ALA A 2 -21.64 27.70 -16.30
CA ALA A 2 -21.62 27.42 -14.88
C ALA A 2 -21.20 25.94 -14.68
N ARG A 3 -20.13 25.71 -13.93
CA ARG A 3 -19.70 24.37 -13.53
C ARG A 3 -20.63 23.87 -12.40
N ILE A 4 -21.29 22.76 -12.63
CA ILE A 4 -21.91 21.98 -11.58
C ILE A 4 -20.82 21.04 -11.03
N THR A 5 -20.35 21.30 -9.81
CA THR A 5 -19.50 20.34 -9.10
C THR A 5 -20.41 19.25 -8.52
N THR A 6 -20.24 18.07 -9.02
CA THR A 6 -20.96 16.86 -8.61
C THR A 6 -20.52 16.45 -7.20
N TYR A 7 -21.48 16.40 -6.29
CA TYR A 7 -21.33 15.64 -5.05
C TYR A 7 -21.90 14.24 -5.29
N ALA A 8 -21.06 13.25 -5.31
CA ALA A 8 -21.46 11.85 -5.35
C ALA A 8 -21.79 11.38 -3.94
N SER A 9 -23.05 11.23 -3.64
CA SER A 9 -23.50 10.27 -2.64
C SER A 9 -24.79 9.67 -3.13
N GLN A 10 -24.83 8.37 -3.28
CA GLN A 10 -26.05 7.62 -3.51
C GLN A 10 -27.00 7.84 -2.31
N LYS A 11 -28.02 8.63 -2.52
CA LYS A 11 -29.13 8.73 -1.58
C LYS A 11 -30.41 8.73 -2.39
N THR A 12 -31.32 7.86 -2.04
CA THR A 12 -32.67 7.81 -2.60
C THR A 12 -33.34 9.17 -2.32
N VAL A 13 -33.73 9.86 -3.38
CA VAL A 13 -34.42 11.16 -3.27
C VAL A 13 -35.77 10.92 -2.64
N THR A 14 -35.95 11.35 -1.41
CA THR A 14 -37.26 11.36 -0.73
C THR A 14 -37.92 12.73 -0.89
N GLY A 15 -39.25 12.80 -0.93
CA GLY A 15 -40.07 13.96 -1.28
C GLY A 15 -39.81 15.31 -0.59
N SER A 16 -38.75 15.42 0.22
CA SER A 16 -38.30 16.65 0.88
C SER A 16 -37.00 17.25 0.32
N GLU A 17 -36.38 16.63 -0.70
CA GLU A 17 -35.13 17.11 -1.27
C GLU A 17 -35.37 18.17 -2.36
N LYS A 18 -34.41 19.10 -2.48
CA LYS A 18 -34.53 20.26 -3.39
C LYS A 18 -33.53 20.17 -4.52
N LEU A 19 -33.98 20.40 -5.74
CA LEU A 19 -33.13 20.52 -6.92
C LEU A 19 -32.77 21.98 -7.21
N LEU A 20 -31.56 22.21 -7.65
CA LEU A 20 -31.06 23.55 -8.01
C LEU A 20 -31.43 23.86 -9.46
N GLY A 21 -32.19 24.90 -9.66
CA GLY A 21 -32.55 25.38 -10.99
C GLY A 21 -32.43 26.91 -11.10
N THR A 22 -32.44 27.44 -12.34
CA THR A 22 -32.30 28.87 -12.60
C THR A 22 -33.58 29.41 -13.24
N VAL A 23 -34.23 30.39 -12.60
CA VAL A 23 -35.39 31.09 -13.15
C VAL A 23 -35.08 32.59 -13.15
N GLY A 24 -35.20 33.23 -14.32
CA GLY A 24 -34.98 34.68 -14.46
C GLY A 24 -33.55 35.11 -14.10
N GLY A 25 -32.54 34.32 -14.38
CA GLY A 25 -31.11 34.64 -14.10
C GLY A 25 -30.69 34.46 -12.65
N THR A 26 -31.56 33.98 -11.77
CA THR A 26 -31.24 33.73 -10.35
C THR A 26 -31.34 32.24 -10.05
N THR A 27 -30.30 31.66 -9.43
CA THR A 27 -30.28 30.26 -9.03
C THR A 27 -31.16 30.06 -7.78
N LYS A 28 -32.13 29.16 -7.84
CA LYS A 28 -33.04 28.83 -6.73
C LYS A 28 -33.10 27.33 -6.50
N LEU A 29 -33.34 26.93 -5.26
CA LEU A 29 -33.58 25.56 -4.84
C LEU A 29 -35.09 25.27 -4.91
N PHE A 30 -35.45 24.25 -5.69
CA PHE A 30 -36.83 23.79 -5.81
C PHE A 30 -36.95 22.42 -5.13
N ALA A 31 -37.98 22.26 -4.31
CA ALA A 31 -38.36 20.96 -3.81
C ALA A 31 -39.00 20.14 -4.93
N LEU A 32 -38.92 18.80 -4.86
CA LEU A 32 -39.57 17.93 -5.85
C LEU A 32 -41.09 18.21 -5.93
N SER A 33 -41.70 18.55 -4.79
CA SER A 33 -43.09 19.01 -4.69
C SER A 33 -43.36 20.33 -5.44
N ASP A 34 -42.38 21.24 -5.49
CA ASP A 34 -42.51 22.50 -6.20
C ASP A 34 -42.43 22.32 -7.70
N ILE A 35 -41.60 21.38 -8.17
CA ILE A 35 -41.53 20.97 -9.58
C ILE A 35 -42.79 20.23 -9.99
N GLN A 36 -43.30 19.36 -9.14
CA GLN A 36 -44.55 18.64 -9.39
C GLN A 36 -45.76 19.60 -9.34
N SER A 37 -45.76 20.59 -8.44
CA SER A 37 -46.74 21.66 -8.38
C SER A 37 -46.63 22.60 -9.59
N PHE A 38 -45.39 22.98 -10.02
CA PHE A 38 -45.17 23.77 -11.22
C PHE A 38 -45.64 23.03 -12.47
N LEU A 39 -45.36 21.75 -12.59
CA LEU A 39 -45.87 20.93 -13.69
C LEU A 39 -47.39 20.78 -13.64
N SER A 40 -48.00 20.60 -12.46
CA SER A 40 -49.46 20.47 -12.30
C SER A 40 -50.19 21.79 -12.43
N THR A 41 -49.60 22.91 -11.99
CA THR A 41 -50.22 24.22 -11.98
C THR A 41 -50.12 24.95 -13.32
N ASN A 42 -49.02 24.70 -14.06
CA ASN A 42 -48.87 25.29 -15.37
C ASN A 42 -49.43 24.42 -16.50
N LEU A 43 -50.03 23.25 -16.18
CA LEU A 43 -50.78 22.42 -17.09
C LEU A 43 -52.28 22.35 -16.73
N ALA A 44 -52.74 23.00 -15.69
CA ALA A 44 -54.17 23.13 -15.37
C ALA A 44 -54.65 24.48 -15.86
N VAL A 45 -55.33 24.50 -16.97
CA VAL A 45 -56.08 25.69 -17.38
C VAL A 45 -57.45 25.63 -16.75
N THR A 46 -57.58 26.12 -15.53
CA THR A 46 -58.86 26.53 -14.99
C THR A 46 -58.80 28.04 -14.78
N THR A 47 -59.21 28.80 -15.75
CA THR A 47 -59.53 30.20 -15.55
C THR A 47 -61.01 30.31 -15.16
N THR A 48 -61.21 30.56 -13.87
CA THR A 48 -62.55 31.02 -13.41
C THR A 48 -62.58 32.53 -13.56
N PHE A 49 -63.34 33.02 -14.49
CA PHE A 49 -63.54 34.47 -14.67
C PHE A 49 -64.51 34.99 -13.63
N THR A 50 -64.06 35.89 -12.77
CA THR A 50 -64.92 36.59 -11.80
C THR A 50 -64.98 38.05 -12.13
N GLY A 51 -65.75 38.39 -13.14
CA GLY A 51 -66.06 39.74 -13.50
C GLY A 51 -67.16 39.76 -14.53
N ILE A 52 -68.26 40.36 -14.30
CA ILE A 52 -69.39 40.37 -15.21
C ILE A 52 -69.57 41.81 -15.74
N ILE A 53 -69.48 41.94 -17.10
CA ILE A 53 -70.03 43.14 -17.74
C ILE A 53 -71.56 42.94 -17.68
N LYS A 54 -72.21 43.60 -16.72
CA LYS A 54 -73.68 43.59 -16.67
C LYS A 54 -74.23 44.71 -17.55
N PRO A 55 -75.00 44.38 -18.57
CA PRO A 55 -75.79 45.38 -19.24
C PRO A 55 -76.74 45.97 -18.27
N ASN A 56 -77.02 47.25 -18.42
CA ASN A 56 -77.72 48.04 -17.39
C ASN A 56 -79.26 47.82 -17.36
N ALA A 57 -79.84 46.96 -18.19
CA ALA A 57 -81.23 46.63 -18.19
C ALA A 57 -81.76 45.59 -19.17
N ASP A 58 -80.95 44.82 -19.94
CA ASP A 58 -81.54 43.90 -20.86
C ASP A 58 -80.54 42.79 -21.23
N ASP A 59 -81.05 41.53 -21.43
CA ASP A 59 -80.25 40.34 -21.73
C ASP A 59 -79.81 40.25 -23.20
N SER A 60 -79.96 41.30 -23.98
CA SER A 60 -79.69 41.29 -25.43
C SER A 60 -78.88 42.48 -25.92
N ILE A 61 -77.67 42.67 -25.38
CA ILE A 61 -76.71 43.57 -25.99
C ILE A 61 -75.76 42.80 -26.85
N ASP A 62 -76.04 42.74 -28.13
CA ASP A 62 -75.10 42.25 -29.11
C ASP A 62 -73.98 43.27 -29.38
N ILE A 63 -72.74 42.87 -29.26
CA ILE A 63 -71.61 43.68 -29.74
C ILE A 63 -71.43 43.36 -31.23
N GLY A 64 -72.25 43.97 -32.04
CA GLY A 64 -72.37 43.77 -33.49
C GLY A 64 -73.65 43.01 -33.86
N THR A 65 -73.92 42.86 -35.15
CA THR A 65 -75.01 42.06 -35.72
C THR A 65 -74.51 41.15 -36.81
N SER A 66 -75.34 40.17 -37.23
CA SER A 66 -75.00 39.26 -38.32
C SER A 66 -74.66 39.96 -39.66
N ALA A 67 -75.08 41.26 -39.78
CA ALA A 67 -74.78 42.04 -40.99
C ALA A 67 -73.72 43.13 -40.74
N LEU A 68 -73.36 43.43 -39.50
CA LEU A 68 -72.37 44.45 -39.12
C LEU A 68 -71.46 43.89 -38.00
N GLN A 69 -70.31 43.46 -38.41
CA GLN A 69 -69.31 42.91 -37.47
C GLN A 69 -68.31 44.02 -37.13
N TRP A 70 -67.86 44.05 -35.87
CA TRP A 70 -66.71 44.87 -35.46
C TRP A 70 -65.48 44.33 -36.12
N LYS A 71 -64.72 45.19 -36.71
CA LYS A 71 -63.43 44.81 -37.33
C LYS A 71 -62.43 44.40 -36.25
N ASP A 72 -62.39 45.16 -35.19
CA ASP A 72 -61.44 44.96 -34.11
C ASP A 72 -62.12 45.27 -32.77
N LEU A 73 -61.96 44.43 -31.75
CA LEU A 73 -62.35 44.64 -30.38
C LEU A 73 -61.07 44.82 -29.54
N TYR A 74 -60.87 46.04 -29.04
CA TYR A 74 -59.77 46.38 -28.14
C TYR A 74 -60.30 46.42 -26.70
N LEU A 75 -59.77 45.58 -25.85
CA LEU A 75 -60.13 45.54 -24.46
C LEU A 75 -58.89 45.82 -23.61
N ASP A 76 -58.98 46.80 -22.73
CA ASP A 76 -57.91 47.12 -21.76
C ASP A 76 -58.08 46.28 -20.48
N GLY A 77 -58.54 45.09 -20.64
CA GLY A 77 -58.84 44.19 -19.55
C GLY A 77 -59.23 42.78 -20.06
N ILE A 78 -59.88 42.00 -19.19
CA ILE A 78 -60.28 40.63 -19.48
C ILE A 78 -61.69 40.60 -20.13
N ALA A 79 -61.81 40.02 -21.34
CA ALA A 79 -63.08 39.73 -21.95
C ALA A 79 -63.58 38.32 -21.57
N TYR A 80 -64.82 38.26 -21.12
CA TYR A 80 -65.53 36.98 -20.96
C TYR A 80 -66.40 36.75 -22.19
N ILE A 81 -66.05 35.76 -23.00
CA ILE A 81 -66.73 35.43 -24.24
C ILE A 81 -67.26 34.02 -24.09
N ASP A 82 -68.55 33.85 -23.93
CA ASP A 82 -69.18 32.51 -23.79
C ASP A 82 -69.07 31.69 -25.07
N GLN A 83 -69.05 32.34 -26.20
CA GLN A 83 -68.95 31.67 -27.48
C GLN A 83 -68.26 32.56 -28.51
N LEU A 84 -67.19 32.07 -29.10
CA LEU A 84 -66.51 32.62 -30.27
C LEU A 84 -66.91 31.81 -31.50
N GLY A 85 -67.68 32.41 -32.38
CA GLY A 85 -68.16 31.74 -33.58
C GLY A 85 -69.65 32.03 -33.82
N THR A 86 -70.27 31.43 -34.79
CA THR A 86 -71.69 31.54 -35.12
C THR A 86 -72.45 30.30 -34.69
N ASP A 87 -73.78 30.41 -34.43
CA ASP A 87 -74.64 29.27 -34.12
C ASP A 87 -74.64 28.19 -35.20
N ALA A 88 -74.19 28.55 -36.40
CA ALA A 88 -74.11 27.61 -37.53
C ALA A 88 -72.75 26.90 -37.64
N ASP A 89 -71.69 27.51 -37.09
CA ASP A 89 -70.33 26.92 -37.04
C ASP A 89 -69.54 27.52 -35.85
N PRO A 90 -69.74 26.99 -34.67
CA PRO A 90 -69.02 27.43 -33.49
C PRO A 90 -67.50 27.18 -33.54
N SER A 91 -67.06 26.40 -34.54
CA SER A 91 -65.63 26.08 -34.74
C SER A 91 -64.88 27.13 -35.56
N ALA A 92 -65.55 28.17 -36.09
CA ALA A 92 -64.96 29.15 -37.04
C ALA A 92 -64.38 30.42 -36.35
N ALA A 93 -63.91 30.35 -35.16
CA ALA A 93 -63.19 31.45 -34.53
C ALA A 93 -61.73 31.49 -34.99
N PHE A 94 -61.37 32.52 -35.80
CA PHE A 94 -59.98 32.71 -36.23
C PHE A 94 -59.29 33.80 -35.37
N ILE A 95 -58.32 33.39 -34.62
CA ILE A 95 -57.37 34.30 -33.98
C ILE A 95 -56.14 34.38 -34.85
N SER A 96 -56.02 35.38 -35.71
CA SER A 96 -55.00 35.49 -36.75
C SER A 96 -53.63 36.00 -36.25
N SER A 97 -53.63 36.67 -35.12
CA SER A 97 -52.40 37.07 -34.39
C SER A 97 -52.80 37.55 -33.01
N GLY A 98 -52.10 37.17 -32.00
CA GLY A 98 -52.29 37.60 -30.62
C GLY A 98 -51.90 36.54 -29.62
N GLU A 99 -51.59 36.95 -28.42
CA GLU A 99 -51.33 36.09 -27.30
C GLU A 99 -52.64 35.67 -26.67
N ILE A 100 -52.94 34.37 -26.60
CA ILE A 100 -54.09 33.84 -25.90
C ILE A 100 -53.60 33.45 -24.50
N ASP A 101 -53.66 34.40 -23.61
CA ASP A 101 -53.25 34.14 -22.23
C ASP A 101 -54.45 33.73 -21.38
N GLY A 102 -54.35 32.58 -20.74
CA GLY A 102 -55.33 32.07 -19.78
C GLY A 102 -56.70 31.66 -20.32
N THR A 103 -56.83 31.42 -21.62
CA THR A 103 -58.12 31.09 -22.24
C THR A 103 -58.31 29.57 -22.40
N VAL A 104 -59.44 29.01 -21.96
CA VAL A 104 -59.81 27.64 -22.29
C VAL A 104 -60.30 27.61 -23.74
N ILE A 105 -59.56 27.01 -24.61
CA ILE A 105 -59.96 26.77 -25.98
C ILE A 105 -60.69 25.41 -26.04
N GLY A 106 -61.98 25.45 -26.04
CA GLY A 106 -62.85 24.26 -26.03
C GLY A 106 -63.55 24.03 -24.68
N GLY A 107 -64.86 23.94 -24.62
CA GLY A 107 -65.68 23.58 -23.46
C GLY A 107 -66.05 22.08 -23.51
N GLU A 108 -66.87 21.63 -22.55
CA GLU A 108 -67.26 20.20 -22.35
C GLU A 108 -67.76 19.42 -23.60
N SER A 109 -67.90 20.07 -24.74
CA SER A 109 -68.32 19.48 -26.00
C SER A 109 -67.63 20.13 -27.20
N ALA A 110 -66.42 20.67 -27.04
CA ALA A 110 -65.74 21.36 -28.12
C ALA A 110 -65.37 20.40 -29.26
N ALA A 111 -65.79 20.72 -30.48
CA ALA A 111 -65.16 20.17 -31.66
C ALA A 111 -63.66 20.47 -31.66
N ALA A 112 -62.86 19.52 -31.98
CA ALA A 112 -61.40 19.63 -31.95
C ALA A 112 -60.89 20.89 -32.69
N GLY A 113 -60.26 21.80 -31.94
CA GLY A 113 -59.56 22.95 -32.53
C GLY A 113 -58.33 22.49 -33.28
N THR A 114 -58.22 22.79 -34.57
CA THR A 114 -57.03 22.47 -35.36
C THR A 114 -56.04 23.63 -35.30
N PHE A 115 -54.92 23.43 -34.67
CA PHE A 115 -53.78 24.34 -34.74
C PHE A 115 -52.86 23.92 -35.85
N THR A 116 -52.62 24.77 -36.82
CA THR A 116 -51.59 24.49 -37.85
C THR A 116 -50.17 24.69 -37.36
N THR A 117 -49.97 25.51 -36.32
CA THR A 117 -48.72 25.67 -35.60
C THR A 117 -49.03 26.25 -34.21
N ALA A 118 -48.72 25.56 -33.16
CA ALA A 118 -48.71 26.08 -31.78
C ALA A 118 -47.28 26.22 -31.31
N THR A 119 -46.78 27.46 -31.19
CA THR A 119 -45.52 27.77 -30.54
C THR A 119 -45.81 28.20 -29.11
N ALA A 120 -45.94 27.28 -28.20
CA ALA A 120 -46.14 27.56 -26.80
C ALA A 120 -44.86 27.37 -26.00
N ALA A 121 -44.50 28.33 -25.19
CA ALA A 121 -43.37 28.20 -24.26
C ALA A 121 -43.64 27.10 -23.22
N THR A 122 -44.91 26.82 -22.93
CA THR A 122 -45.33 25.76 -22.02
C THR A 122 -46.75 25.32 -22.39
N VAL A 123 -46.94 24.04 -22.64
CA VAL A 123 -48.24 23.42 -22.80
C VAL A 123 -48.54 22.61 -21.56
N ASN A 124 -49.67 22.87 -20.92
CA ASN A 124 -50.01 22.36 -19.62
C ASN A 124 -51.32 21.54 -19.72
N ALA A 125 -51.23 20.18 -19.70
CA ALA A 125 -52.39 19.32 -19.77
C ALA A 125 -52.57 18.48 -18.49
N THR A 126 -53.63 18.67 -17.76
CA THR A 126 -53.92 17.92 -16.52
C THR A 126 -54.37 16.49 -16.73
N SER A 127 -54.76 16.11 -17.95
CA SER A 127 -55.09 14.74 -18.26
C SER A 127 -54.35 14.24 -19.48
N ALA A 128 -54.52 14.84 -20.62
CA ALA A 128 -53.72 14.52 -21.82
C ALA A 128 -53.77 15.71 -22.80
N LEU A 129 -52.64 16.04 -23.42
CA LEU A 129 -52.63 16.89 -24.61
C LEU A 129 -53.16 16.08 -25.76
N GLN A 130 -54.16 16.60 -26.48
CA GLN A 130 -54.80 15.89 -27.60
C GLN A 130 -54.65 16.70 -28.88
N ILE A 131 -54.33 16.07 -30.00
CA ILE A 131 -54.46 16.64 -31.34
C ILE A 131 -55.51 15.81 -32.08
N ASN A 132 -56.56 16.50 -32.63
CA ASN A 132 -57.68 15.86 -33.30
C ASN A 132 -58.41 14.80 -32.44
N GLY A 133 -58.51 15.06 -31.12
CA GLY A 133 -59.18 14.11 -30.20
C GLY A 133 -58.32 12.91 -29.80
N THR A 134 -57.11 12.80 -30.31
CA THR A 134 -56.17 11.77 -29.93
C THR A 134 -55.22 12.33 -28.87
N ALA A 135 -55.09 11.61 -27.76
CA ALA A 135 -54.12 11.98 -26.73
C ALA A 135 -52.72 11.93 -27.30
N ILE A 136 -51.97 13.03 -27.13
CA ILE A 136 -50.53 13.06 -27.46
C ILE A 136 -49.80 12.40 -26.29
N SER A 137 -49.13 11.29 -26.58
CA SER A 137 -48.17 10.67 -25.67
C SER A 137 -46.76 11.19 -25.97
N LEU A 138 -45.80 10.84 -25.14
CA LEU A 138 -44.39 11.11 -25.45
C LEU A 138 -43.96 10.49 -26.79
N ASN A 139 -44.59 9.39 -27.20
CA ASN A 139 -44.35 8.76 -28.49
C ASN A 139 -44.76 9.60 -29.70
N ASP A 140 -45.66 10.58 -29.53
CA ASP A 140 -46.11 11.45 -30.63
C ASP A 140 -45.14 12.63 -30.87
N LEU A 141 -44.13 12.79 -30.00
CA LEU A 141 -43.05 13.75 -30.21
C LEU A 141 -42.04 13.15 -31.18
N SER A 142 -41.62 13.93 -32.18
CA SER A 142 -40.55 13.49 -33.07
C SER A 142 -39.30 13.11 -32.27
N ASN A 143 -38.68 11.98 -32.54
CA ASN A 143 -37.51 11.47 -31.85
C ASN A 143 -37.76 11.00 -30.38
N VAL A 144 -38.98 10.68 -29.99
CA VAL A 144 -39.28 10.01 -28.72
C VAL A 144 -40.12 8.79 -29.01
N LEU A 145 -39.66 7.61 -28.58
CA LEU A 145 -40.38 6.35 -28.65
C LEU A 145 -40.56 5.80 -27.23
N ILE A 146 -41.78 5.39 -26.90
CA ILE A 146 -42.10 4.54 -25.76
C ILE A 146 -42.67 3.25 -26.29
N ALA A 147 -41.95 2.16 -26.17
CA ALA A 147 -42.35 0.83 -26.61
C ALA A 147 -41.88 -0.22 -25.60
N ASP A 148 -42.66 -1.26 -25.38
CA ASP A 148 -42.29 -2.41 -24.55
C ASP A 148 -41.69 -2.07 -23.17
N SER A 149 -42.30 -1.08 -22.46
CA SER A 149 -41.85 -0.55 -21.19
C SER A 149 -40.48 0.17 -21.25
N SER A 150 -40.03 0.56 -22.44
CA SER A 150 -38.76 1.25 -22.69
C SER A 150 -38.99 2.69 -23.13
N LEU A 151 -38.01 3.58 -22.89
CA LEU A 151 -38.01 4.99 -23.30
C LEU A 151 -36.78 5.31 -24.16
N TYR A 152 -37.03 5.76 -25.38
CA TYR A 152 -36.00 6.20 -26.34
C TYR A 152 -36.20 7.69 -26.64
N VAL A 153 -35.19 8.54 -26.47
CA VAL A 153 -35.25 9.98 -26.74
C VAL A 153 -34.05 10.40 -27.58
N GLY A 154 -34.35 11.02 -28.74
CA GLY A 154 -33.33 11.52 -29.67
C GLY A 154 -33.12 10.62 -30.88
N HIS A 155 -33.59 9.40 -30.85
CA HIS A 155 -33.52 8.45 -31.94
C HIS A 155 -34.58 7.35 -31.76
N ASP A 156 -35.13 6.86 -32.88
CA ASP A 156 -36.01 5.69 -32.93
C ASP A 156 -35.11 4.50 -33.34
N PRO A 157 -34.89 3.50 -32.46
CA PRO A 157 -34.09 2.33 -32.84
C PRO A 157 -34.62 1.66 -34.07
N THR A 158 -33.78 1.45 -35.07
CA THR A 158 -34.19 0.95 -36.42
C THR A 158 -34.58 -0.51 -36.42
N SER A 159 -34.38 -1.24 -35.33
CA SER A 159 -34.56 -2.70 -35.25
C SER A 159 -35.22 -3.20 -33.98
N THR A 160 -35.99 -2.35 -33.27
CA THR A 160 -36.75 -2.84 -32.12
C THR A 160 -37.71 -3.95 -32.55
N ASP A 161 -37.39 -5.15 -32.17
CA ASP A 161 -38.35 -6.24 -32.09
C ASP A 161 -39.14 -6.05 -30.79
N SER A 162 -40.43 -6.36 -30.81
CA SER A 162 -41.35 -6.18 -29.67
C SER A 162 -40.98 -6.98 -28.40
N THR A 163 -39.76 -7.42 -28.23
CA THR A 163 -39.27 -8.22 -27.09
C THR A 163 -38.28 -7.50 -26.22
N ALA A 164 -37.62 -6.41 -26.68
CA ALA A 164 -36.68 -5.63 -25.84
C ALA A 164 -37.42 -4.76 -24.82
N GLN A 165 -37.22 -4.99 -23.52
CA GLN A 165 -38.00 -4.36 -22.44
C GLN A 165 -37.11 -3.62 -21.42
N PHE A 166 -37.73 -2.63 -20.76
CA PHE A 166 -37.14 -1.89 -19.67
C PHE A 166 -35.85 -1.12 -20.02
N ASN A 167 -35.72 -0.69 -21.26
CA ASN A 167 -34.58 0.09 -21.73
C ASN A 167 -34.83 1.59 -21.62
N VAL A 168 -33.79 2.35 -21.30
CA VAL A 168 -33.81 3.82 -21.30
C VAL A 168 -32.66 4.32 -22.16
N ALA A 169 -32.98 5.01 -23.25
CA ALA A 169 -32.00 5.64 -24.13
C ALA A 169 -32.25 7.14 -24.27
N LEU A 170 -31.22 7.95 -24.05
CA LEU A 170 -31.26 9.39 -24.29
C LEU A 170 -30.01 9.84 -25.04
N GLY A 171 -30.16 10.11 -26.32
CA GLY A 171 -29.07 10.58 -27.19
C GLY A 171 -29.26 10.09 -28.64
N VAL A 172 -28.60 10.79 -29.56
CA VAL A 172 -28.59 10.36 -30.96
C VAL A 172 -27.85 9.03 -31.07
N THR A 173 -28.45 8.02 -31.68
CA THR A 173 -27.94 6.65 -31.82
C THR A 173 -27.67 5.90 -30.49
N ALA A 174 -28.25 6.34 -29.38
CA ALA A 174 -28.23 5.54 -28.17
C ALA A 174 -29.11 4.29 -28.30
N LEU A 175 -28.58 3.08 -28.06
CA LEU A 175 -29.24 1.78 -28.26
C LEU A 175 -29.85 1.57 -29.67
N ASP A 176 -29.21 2.09 -30.74
CA ASP A 176 -29.75 2.07 -32.10
C ASP A 176 -29.99 0.66 -32.66
N ALA A 177 -29.12 -0.30 -32.34
CA ALA A 177 -29.17 -1.65 -32.85
C ALA A 177 -29.95 -2.64 -31.95
N ILE A 178 -30.64 -2.16 -30.90
CA ILE A 178 -31.27 -3.07 -29.92
C ILE A 178 -32.39 -3.91 -30.53
N THR A 179 -32.40 -5.20 -30.26
CA THR A 179 -33.45 -6.13 -30.74
C THR A 179 -34.17 -6.84 -29.60
N THR A 180 -33.43 -7.59 -28.76
CA THR A 180 -33.99 -8.40 -27.67
C THR A 180 -33.34 -8.12 -26.31
N GLY A 181 -32.37 -7.21 -26.24
CA GLY A 181 -31.65 -6.87 -24.97
C GLY A 181 -32.56 -6.10 -24.01
N ASP A 182 -32.62 -6.52 -22.75
CA ASP A 182 -33.44 -5.94 -21.70
C ASP A 182 -32.62 -5.13 -20.67
N ASN A 183 -33.33 -4.23 -19.96
CA ASN A 183 -32.79 -3.52 -18.80
C ASN A 183 -31.54 -2.68 -19.07
N ASN A 184 -31.35 -2.18 -20.27
CA ASN A 184 -30.20 -1.31 -20.57
C ASN A 184 -30.53 0.16 -20.32
N THR A 185 -29.57 0.90 -19.79
CA THR A 185 -29.64 2.35 -19.66
C THR A 185 -28.51 2.99 -20.46
N ALA A 186 -28.83 3.75 -21.49
CA ALA A 186 -27.85 4.44 -22.34
C ALA A 186 -28.12 5.95 -22.39
N LEU A 187 -27.14 6.75 -21.97
CA LEU A 187 -27.22 8.21 -21.96
C LEU A 187 -25.99 8.82 -22.65
N GLY A 188 -26.17 9.34 -23.84
CA GLY A 188 -25.11 10.01 -24.62
C GLY A 188 -25.19 9.72 -26.11
N TYR A 189 -24.47 10.51 -26.90
CA TYR A 189 -24.30 10.23 -28.32
C TYR A 189 -23.58 8.89 -28.52
N ASN A 190 -24.18 7.99 -29.32
CA ASN A 190 -23.61 6.69 -29.65
C ASN A 190 -23.39 5.76 -28.41
N ALA A 191 -24.09 6.00 -27.30
CA ALA A 191 -24.01 5.16 -26.10
C ALA A 191 -24.66 3.81 -26.35
N GLY A 192 -23.92 2.70 -26.24
CA GLY A 192 -24.41 1.34 -26.46
C GLY A 192 -25.03 1.12 -27.84
N SER A 193 -24.59 1.85 -28.86
CA SER A 193 -25.27 1.88 -30.18
C SER A 193 -25.31 0.55 -30.90
N ALA A 194 -24.36 -0.35 -30.64
CA ALA A 194 -24.33 -1.68 -31.25
C ALA A 194 -25.03 -2.76 -30.40
N ILE A 195 -25.58 -2.44 -29.24
CA ILE A 195 -26.26 -3.42 -28.39
C ILE A 195 -27.41 -4.04 -29.17
N ASN A 196 -27.35 -5.35 -29.30
CA ASN A 196 -28.37 -6.15 -30.00
C ASN A 196 -29.14 -7.02 -29.00
N THR A 197 -28.46 -7.97 -28.35
CA THR A 197 -29.01 -8.90 -27.36
C THR A 197 -28.47 -8.69 -25.95
N GLY A 198 -27.49 -7.84 -25.79
CA GLY A 198 -26.88 -7.50 -24.48
C GLY A 198 -27.89 -6.91 -23.49
N ALA A 199 -27.79 -7.27 -22.23
CA ALA A 199 -28.75 -6.90 -21.18
C ALA A 199 -28.09 -6.36 -19.92
N ASN A 200 -28.88 -5.64 -19.10
CA ASN A 200 -28.47 -5.12 -17.80
C ASN A 200 -27.27 -4.15 -17.85
N ASN A 201 -27.04 -3.50 -18.99
CA ASN A 201 -25.90 -2.57 -19.10
C ASN A 201 -26.30 -1.15 -18.68
N THR A 202 -25.43 -0.46 -17.96
CA THR A 202 -25.55 0.96 -17.64
C THR A 202 -24.45 1.72 -18.37
N ILE A 203 -24.82 2.50 -19.38
CA ILE A 203 -23.89 3.14 -20.31
C ILE A 203 -24.15 4.64 -20.37
N VAL A 204 -23.20 5.45 -19.87
CA VAL A 204 -23.35 6.91 -19.76
C VAL A 204 -22.12 7.60 -20.33
N GLY A 205 -22.26 8.24 -21.46
CA GLY A 205 -21.17 9.00 -22.10
C GLY A 205 -21.20 8.91 -23.61
N SER A 206 -20.57 9.87 -24.27
CA SER A 206 -20.42 9.84 -25.74
C SER A 206 -19.50 8.69 -26.15
N GLY A 207 -19.99 7.78 -26.98
CA GLY A 207 -19.25 6.60 -27.45
C GLY A 207 -18.98 5.55 -26.38
N ALA A 208 -19.58 5.66 -25.20
CA ALA A 208 -19.46 4.62 -24.17
C ALA A 208 -20.10 3.32 -24.67
N GLY A 209 -19.43 2.18 -24.52
CA GLY A 209 -19.92 0.87 -24.94
C GLY A 209 -20.38 0.81 -26.39
N ALA A 210 -19.81 1.61 -27.28
CA ALA A 210 -20.31 1.80 -28.65
C ALA A 210 -20.36 0.50 -29.48
N LEU A 211 -19.47 -0.46 -29.21
CA LEU A 211 -19.37 -1.73 -29.92
C LEU A 211 -19.97 -2.92 -29.16
N VAL A 212 -20.58 -2.73 -27.99
CA VAL A 212 -21.24 -3.81 -27.24
C VAL A 212 -22.34 -4.42 -28.13
N THR A 213 -22.31 -5.74 -28.32
CA THR A 213 -23.31 -6.47 -29.06
C THR A 213 -24.20 -7.31 -28.17
N ASP A 214 -23.60 -8.25 -27.45
CA ASP A 214 -24.24 -9.22 -26.56
C ASP A 214 -23.66 -9.22 -25.13
N GLY A 215 -22.77 -8.26 -24.80
CA GLY A 215 -22.24 -8.07 -23.45
C GLY A 215 -23.34 -7.78 -22.43
N VAL A 216 -23.21 -8.33 -21.21
CA VAL A 216 -24.19 -8.20 -20.12
C VAL A 216 -23.56 -7.69 -18.83
N ASP A 217 -24.42 -7.10 -17.99
CA ASP A 217 -24.06 -6.69 -16.62
C ASP A 217 -22.88 -5.70 -16.55
N ASN A 218 -22.69 -4.86 -17.58
CA ASN A 218 -21.61 -3.88 -17.62
C ASN A 218 -22.06 -2.48 -17.14
N VAL A 219 -21.15 -1.75 -16.53
CA VAL A 219 -21.30 -0.33 -16.15
C VAL A 219 -20.21 0.48 -16.84
N PHE A 220 -20.58 1.28 -17.85
CA PHE A 220 -19.66 2.17 -18.57
C PHE A 220 -20.07 3.63 -18.39
N VAL A 221 -19.25 4.42 -17.72
CA VAL A 221 -19.53 5.83 -17.43
C VAL A 221 -18.33 6.70 -17.81
N GLY A 222 -18.47 7.47 -18.87
CA GLY A 222 -17.44 8.35 -19.40
C GLY A 222 -17.38 8.31 -20.91
N LYS A 223 -16.74 9.32 -21.52
CA LYS A 223 -16.52 9.32 -22.98
C LYS A 223 -15.65 8.12 -23.36
N SER A 224 -16.06 7.35 -24.36
CA SER A 224 -15.37 6.16 -24.88
C SER A 224 -15.05 5.09 -23.82
N SER A 225 -15.74 5.10 -22.68
CA SER A 225 -15.59 4.06 -21.66
C SER A 225 -16.09 2.72 -22.22
N GLY A 226 -15.25 1.67 -22.21
CA GLY A 226 -15.58 0.36 -22.77
C GLY A 226 -15.96 0.39 -24.27
N ALA A 227 -15.42 1.34 -25.03
CA ALA A 227 -15.87 1.60 -26.41
C ALA A 227 -15.72 0.39 -27.34
N ALA A 228 -14.69 -0.42 -27.17
CA ALA A 228 -14.41 -1.61 -27.98
C ALA A 228 -15.07 -2.90 -27.46
N VAL A 229 -15.70 -2.89 -26.28
CA VAL A 229 -16.34 -4.08 -25.71
C VAL A 229 -17.39 -4.61 -26.69
N THR A 230 -17.34 -5.91 -26.96
CA THR A 230 -18.32 -6.61 -27.81
C THR A 230 -19.19 -7.55 -26.97
N SER A 231 -18.61 -8.60 -26.40
CA SER A 231 -19.28 -9.61 -25.58
C SER A 231 -18.82 -9.68 -24.13
N GLY A 232 -17.93 -8.75 -23.70
CA GLY A 232 -17.44 -8.66 -22.32
C GLY A 232 -18.57 -8.53 -21.30
N GLN A 233 -18.40 -9.10 -20.09
CA GLN A 233 -19.43 -9.16 -19.06
C GLN A 233 -18.90 -8.75 -17.70
N ASP A 234 -19.81 -8.26 -16.83
CA ASP A 234 -19.49 -7.93 -15.44
C ASP A 234 -18.35 -6.89 -15.28
N ASN A 235 -18.18 -5.98 -16.24
CA ASN A 235 -17.16 -4.96 -16.20
C ASN A 235 -17.71 -3.63 -15.65
N ILE A 236 -16.91 -2.93 -14.85
CA ILE A 236 -17.19 -1.57 -14.34
C ILE A 236 -16.10 -0.64 -14.86
N PHE A 237 -16.40 0.14 -15.90
CA PHE A 237 -15.47 1.13 -16.47
C PHE A 237 -16.01 2.54 -16.28
N ILE A 238 -15.33 3.35 -15.45
CA ILE A 238 -15.77 4.70 -15.10
C ILE A 238 -14.61 5.69 -15.31
N GLY A 239 -14.74 6.51 -16.32
CA GLY A 239 -13.73 7.52 -16.69
C GLY A 239 -13.64 7.70 -18.19
N ASN A 240 -12.98 8.80 -18.64
CA ASN A 240 -12.68 8.96 -20.05
C ASN A 240 -11.73 7.86 -20.51
N GLU A 241 -12.12 7.10 -21.53
CA GLU A 241 -11.31 6.01 -22.11
C GLU A 241 -10.92 4.90 -21.10
N ALA A 242 -11.72 4.74 -20.04
CA ALA A 242 -11.54 3.61 -19.12
C ALA A 242 -11.93 2.31 -19.82
N GLY A 243 -11.02 1.31 -19.84
CA GLY A 243 -11.22 0.03 -20.52
C GLY A 243 -11.53 0.17 -22.02
N GLU A 244 -10.99 1.19 -22.70
CA GLU A 244 -11.37 1.54 -24.08
C GLU A 244 -11.16 0.38 -25.05
N ALA A 245 -10.04 -0.34 -24.96
CA ALA A 245 -9.66 -1.41 -25.87
C ALA A 245 -10.27 -2.78 -25.52
N ALA A 246 -10.95 -2.92 -24.37
CA ALA A 246 -11.53 -4.20 -23.95
C ALA A 246 -12.52 -4.72 -24.98
N THR A 247 -12.42 -5.99 -25.33
CA THR A 247 -13.30 -6.64 -26.33
C THR A 247 -14.16 -7.71 -25.69
N THR A 248 -13.57 -8.78 -25.19
CA THR A 248 -14.24 -9.93 -24.56
C THR A 248 -13.98 -10.04 -23.06
N ALA A 249 -13.22 -9.11 -22.51
CA ALA A 249 -12.75 -9.07 -21.13
C ALA A 249 -13.88 -9.18 -20.08
N LEU A 250 -13.64 -9.92 -18.99
CA LEU A 250 -14.62 -10.25 -17.96
C LEU A 250 -14.18 -9.78 -16.56
N TYR A 251 -15.14 -9.36 -15.74
CA TYR A 251 -14.94 -9.11 -14.30
C TYR A 251 -13.91 -8.02 -13.98
N ASN A 252 -13.75 -7.02 -14.83
CA ASN A 252 -12.78 -5.95 -14.64
C ASN A 252 -13.41 -4.71 -13.98
N VAL A 253 -12.63 -4.05 -13.12
CA VAL A 253 -12.98 -2.74 -12.56
C VAL A 253 -11.93 -1.73 -13.00
N ALA A 254 -12.31 -0.77 -13.85
CA ALA A 254 -11.46 0.35 -14.24
C ALA A 254 -12.13 1.68 -13.89
N ILE A 255 -11.59 2.39 -12.91
CA ILE A 255 -12.14 3.67 -12.43
C ILE A 255 -11.07 4.75 -12.50
N GLY A 256 -11.21 5.65 -13.44
CA GLY A 256 -10.28 6.76 -13.69
C GLY A 256 -10.07 6.98 -15.17
N SER A 257 -9.64 8.18 -15.57
CA SER A 257 -9.32 8.45 -16.97
C SER A 257 -8.14 7.59 -17.40
N HIS A 258 -8.27 6.90 -18.52
CA HIS A 258 -7.29 5.95 -19.09
C HIS A 258 -6.92 4.77 -18.16
N ALA A 259 -7.75 4.46 -17.17
CA ALA A 259 -7.56 3.24 -16.38
C ALA A 259 -7.83 2.02 -17.27
N LEU A 260 -6.92 1.04 -17.28
CA LEU A 260 -7.00 -0.19 -18.06
C LEU A 260 -7.25 0.04 -19.57
N GLU A 261 -6.68 1.12 -20.13
CA GLU A 261 -7.00 1.60 -21.49
C GLU A 261 -6.73 0.57 -22.58
N THR A 262 -5.60 -0.18 -22.49
CA THR A 262 -5.16 -1.09 -23.56
C THR A 262 -5.51 -2.56 -23.34
N ASN A 263 -6.16 -2.90 -22.24
CA ASN A 263 -6.52 -4.29 -21.92
C ASN A 263 -7.58 -4.81 -22.91
N VAL A 264 -7.21 -5.74 -23.78
CA VAL A 264 -8.12 -6.29 -24.80
C VAL A 264 -8.97 -7.42 -24.23
N ASP A 265 -8.36 -8.48 -23.70
CA ASP A 265 -9.03 -9.72 -23.30
C ASP A 265 -8.67 -10.18 -21.86
N GLY A 266 -7.93 -9.40 -21.09
CA GLY A 266 -7.54 -9.77 -19.71
C GLY A 266 -8.70 -9.66 -18.73
N ASP A 267 -8.84 -10.66 -17.86
CA ASP A 267 -9.92 -10.82 -16.90
C ASP A 267 -9.51 -10.55 -15.45
N GLY A 268 -10.48 -10.18 -14.61
CA GLY A 268 -10.32 -10.13 -13.16
C GLY A 268 -9.34 -9.08 -12.68
N VAL A 269 -9.25 -7.93 -13.35
CA VAL A 269 -8.34 -6.83 -13.05
C VAL A 269 -9.05 -5.71 -12.27
N VAL A 270 -8.37 -5.11 -11.30
CA VAL A 270 -8.84 -3.90 -10.61
C VAL A 270 -7.87 -2.75 -10.88
N ALA A 271 -8.31 -1.73 -11.60
CA ALA A 271 -7.56 -0.52 -11.92
C ALA A 271 -8.32 0.72 -11.44
N VAL A 272 -7.84 1.39 -10.38
CA VAL A 272 -8.51 2.56 -9.81
C VAL A 272 -7.53 3.74 -9.72
N GLY A 273 -7.72 4.74 -10.54
CA GLY A 273 -6.88 5.93 -10.60
C GLY A 273 -6.60 6.36 -12.04
N TYR A 274 -6.09 7.58 -12.20
CA TYR A 274 -5.62 8.07 -13.50
C TYR A 274 -4.51 7.17 -14.03
N GLN A 275 -4.70 6.60 -15.22
CA GLN A 275 -3.75 5.69 -15.90
C GLN A 275 -3.33 4.45 -15.08
N ALA A 276 -4.13 4.03 -14.11
CA ALA A 276 -3.86 2.78 -13.39
C ALA A 276 -3.91 1.60 -14.36
N LEU A 277 -2.86 0.76 -14.38
CA LEU A 277 -2.69 -0.40 -15.26
C LEU A 277 -2.97 -0.08 -16.74
N LYS A 278 -2.60 1.12 -17.17
CA LYS A 278 -2.96 1.64 -18.50
C LYS A 278 -2.52 0.73 -19.65
N THR A 279 -1.29 0.21 -19.58
CA THR A 279 -0.67 -0.56 -20.68
C THR A 279 -0.83 -2.07 -20.53
N LEU A 280 -1.70 -2.51 -19.60
CA LEU A 280 -1.91 -3.93 -19.38
C LEU A 280 -2.55 -4.58 -20.62
N GLU A 281 -1.87 -5.57 -21.14
CA GLU A 281 -2.31 -6.38 -22.30
C GLU A 281 -1.85 -7.84 -22.08
N PRO A 282 -2.48 -8.56 -21.16
CA PRO A 282 -2.12 -9.95 -20.90
C PRO A 282 -2.56 -10.84 -22.06
N SER A 283 -2.00 -12.04 -22.14
CA SER A 283 -2.63 -13.11 -22.90
C SER A 283 -3.98 -13.44 -22.28
N ASP A 284 -4.95 -13.83 -23.12
CA ASP A 284 -6.31 -14.22 -22.74
C ASP A 284 -6.42 -14.94 -21.38
N GLY A 285 -7.34 -14.51 -20.53
CA GLY A 285 -7.67 -15.11 -19.24
C GLY A 285 -7.42 -14.24 -17.99
N PHE A 286 -7.55 -14.88 -16.83
CA PHE A 286 -7.47 -14.20 -15.53
C PHE A 286 -6.07 -13.71 -15.19
N ASN A 287 -5.93 -12.42 -15.06
CA ASN A 287 -4.67 -11.75 -14.77
C ASN A 287 -4.46 -11.41 -13.28
N TYR A 288 -5.53 -11.09 -12.54
CA TYR A 288 -5.55 -10.79 -11.10
C TYR A 288 -4.64 -9.62 -10.66
N ASN A 289 -4.35 -8.66 -11.51
CA ASN A 289 -3.67 -7.44 -11.08
C ASN A 289 -4.61 -6.51 -10.33
N VAL A 290 -4.10 -5.85 -9.29
CA VAL A 290 -4.76 -4.78 -8.56
C VAL A 290 -3.88 -3.54 -8.61
N GLY A 291 -4.30 -2.50 -9.32
CA GLY A 291 -3.63 -1.21 -9.41
C GLY A 291 -4.52 -0.10 -8.86
N VAL A 292 -4.16 0.50 -7.73
CA VAL A 292 -4.93 1.58 -7.10
C VAL A 292 -4.03 2.78 -6.81
N GLY A 293 -4.20 3.86 -7.56
CA GLY A 293 -3.45 5.09 -7.43
C GLY A 293 -3.17 5.75 -8.77
N TYR A 294 -2.71 7.00 -8.73
CA TYR A 294 -2.21 7.70 -9.92
C TYR A 294 -1.02 6.93 -10.52
N ASN A 295 -1.13 6.51 -11.76
CA ASN A 295 -0.10 5.74 -12.49
C ASN A 295 0.31 4.41 -11.79
N ALA A 296 -0.50 3.85 -10.92
CA ALA A 296 -0.19 2.55 -10.32
C ALA A 296 -0.11 1.47 -11.41
N GLY A 297 1.04 0.81 -11.54
CA GLY A 297 1.30 -0.19 -12.57
C GLY A 297 1.21 0.32 -14.00
N LEU A 298 1.55 1.60 -14.25
CA LEU A 298 1.40 2.25 -15.55
C LEU A 298 1.95 1.42 -16.72
N SER A 299 3.14 0.82 -16.54
CA SER A 299 3.87 0.09 -17.58
C SER A 299 3.62 -1.42 -17.57
N VAL A 300 2.77 -1.93 -16.64
CA VAL A 300 2.48 -3.37 -16.62
C VAL A 300 1.87 -3.78 -17.96
N SER A 301 2.54 -4.70 -18.64
CA SER A 301 2.09 -5.22 -19.94
C SER A 301 1.51 -6.64 -19.78
N THR A 302 2.35 -7.63 -19.56
CA THR A 302 1.94 -9.03 -19.42
C THR A 302 2.10 -9.57 -18.01
N GLY A 303 2.55 -8.73 -17.06
CA GLY A 303 2.68 -9.12 -15.64
C GLY A 303 1.35 -9.51 -15.02
N GLU A 304 1.36 -10.48 -14.09
CA GLU A 304 0.16 -11.02 -13.46
C GLU A 304 0.26 -11.00 -11.93
N LYS A 305 -0.89 -11.02 -11.27
CA LYS A 305 -1.01 -11.23 -9.81
C LYS A 305 -0.26 -10.18 -8.98
N ASN A 306 -0.10 -8.97 -9.49
CA ASN A 306 0.54 -7.87 -8.78
C ASN A 306 -0.49 -7.07 -7.96
N VAL A 307 -0.09 -6.63 -6.77
CA VAL A 307 -0.86 -5.72 -5.91
C VAL A 307 -0.11 -4.40 -5.80
N LEU A 308 -0.61 -3.36 -6.44
CA LEU A 308 0.05 -2.07 -6.61
C LEU A 308 -0.84 -0.96 -6.03
N LEU A 309 -0.57 -0.53 -4.80
CA LEU A 309 -1.37 0.44 -4.05
C LEU A 309 -0.57 1.71 -3.72
N GLY A 310 -0.84 2.77 -4.40
CA GLY A 310 -0.18 4.07 -4.20
C GLY A 310 0.09 4.79 -5.51
N GLY A 311 0.35 6.10 -5.43
CA GLY A 311 0.79 6.85 -6.60
C GLY A 311 2.10 6.26 -7.13
N LYS A 312 2.14 5.88 -8.41
CA LYS A 312 3.30 5.27 -9.08
C LYS A 312 3.83 3.96 -8.44
N ALA A 313 3.03 3.28 -7.65
CA ALA A 313 3.41 1.96 -7.14
C ALA A 313 3.60 1.00 -8.32
N GLY A 314 4.79 0.44 -8.47
CA GLY A 314 5.15 -0.49 -9.56
C GLY A 314 4.96 0.08 -10.96
N ASP A 315 5.09 1.38 -11.16
CA ASP A 315 4.80 2.04 -12.45
C ASP A 315 5.74 1.64 -13.60
N ALA A 316 6.93 1.13 -13.30
CA ALA A 316 7.87 0.61 -14.27
C ALA A 316 7.81 -0.93 -14.46
N ILE A 317 7.05 -1.66 -13.65
CA ILE A 317 6.85 -3.11 -13.84
C ILE A 317 6.28 -3.36 -15.24
N THR A 318 6.87 -4.29 -15.99
CA THR A 318 6.37 -4.69 -17.32
C THR A 318 5.84 -6.12 -17.32
N THR A 319 6.68 -7.10 -17.05
CA THR A 319 6.37 -8.55 -17.10
C THR A 319 6.41 -9.23 -15.74
N GLY A 320 6.75 -8.50 -14.67
CA GLY A 320 6.87 -9.03 -13.30
C GLY A 320 5.58 -9.66 -12.78
N VAL A 321 5.70 -10.78 -12.06
CA VAL A 321 4.57 -11.56 -11.54
C VAL A 321 4.60 -11.62 -10.01
N GLY A 322 3.44 -11.47 -9.38
CA GLY A 322 3.26 -11.71 -7.95
C GLY A 322 3.94 -10.69 -7.04
N ASN A 323 4.14 -9.46 -7.51
CA ASN A 323 4.73 -8.39 -6.71
C ASN A 323 3.68 -7.69 -5.83
N ILE A 324 4.10 -7.22 -4.68
CA ILE A 324 3.32 -6.36 -3.79
C ILE A 324 4.06 -5.02 -3.65
N ALA A 325 3.50 -3.95 -4.17
CA ALA A 325 4.01 -2.59 -4.02
C ALA A 325 2.93 -1.72 -3.33
N ILE A 326 3.21 -1.26 -2.13
CA ILE A 326 2.29 -0.44 -1.34
C ILE A 326 3.02 0.82 -0.84
N GLY A 327 2.69 1.95 -1.40
CA GLY A 327 3.28 3.25 -1.07
C GLY A 327 3.55 4.08 -2.32
N TYR A 328 3.83 5.36 -2.12
CA TYR A 328 4.26 6.24 -3.20
C TYR A 328 5.64 5.81 -3.72
N ASP A 329 5.79 5.67 -5.04
CA ASP A 329 7.02 5.22 -5.73
C ASP A 329 7.61 3.89 -5.16
N ALA A 330 6.78 3.04 -4.54
CA ALA A 330 7.21 1.70 -4.14
C ALA A 330 7.41 0.81 -5.38
N LEU A 331 8.56 0.14 -5.49
CA LEU A 331 8.92 -0.74 -6.61
C LEU A 331 8.83 -0.06 -7.99
N SER A 332 9.22 1.23 -8.06
CA SER A 332 9.04 2.04 -9.27
C SER A 332 10.16 1.92 -10.31
N GLY A 333 11.31 1.36 -9.94
CA GLY A 333 12.44 1.09 -10.86
C GLY A 333 12.43 -0.30 -11.51
N GLU A 334 11.47 -1.13 -11.18
CA GLU A 334 11.38 -2.53 -11.58
C GLU A 334 10.77 -2.69 -12.98
N ASP A 335 11.32 -3.57 -13.81
CA ASP A 335 10.75 -3.91 -15.11
C ASP A 335 10.30 -5.37 -15.28
N GLY A 336 10.98 -6.35 -14.68
CA GLY A 336 10.71 -7.78 -14.89
C GLY A 336 10.76 -8.69 -13.66
N ALA A 337 11.17 -8.21 -12.47
CA ALA A 337 11.25 -9.07 -11.29
C ALA A 337 9.89 -9.55 -10.80
N SER A 338 9.91 -10.69 -10.12
CA SER A 338 8.71 -11.33 -9.60
C SER A 338 8.86 -11.63 -8.11
N TYR A 339 7.73 -11.68 -7.41
CA TYR A 339 7.62 -12.05 -5.99
C TYR A 339 8.33 -11.10 -5.02
N SER A 340 8.55 -9.84 -5.40
CA SER A 340 9.06 -8.80 -4.51
C SER A 340 7.95 -8.19 -3.68
N ILE A 341 8.26 -7.83 -2.43
CA ILE A 341 7.34 -7.13 -1.51
C ILE A 341 7.97 -5.79 -1.14
N ALA A 342 7.38 -4.71 -1.56
CA ALA A 342 7.77 -3.33 -1.25
C ALA A 342 6.61 -2.61 -0.55
N ILE A 343 6.72 -2.37 0.75
CA ILE A 343 5.70 -1.68 1.55
C ILE A 343 6.31 -0.46 2.22
N GLY A 344 5.95 0.70 1.77
CA GLY A 344 6.44 1.99 2.24
C GLY A 344 6.77 2.91 1.08
N GLU A 345 6.78 4.22 1.35
CA GLU A 345 7.21 5.21 0.37
C GLU A 345 8.64 4.92 -0.06
N GLU A 346 8.85 4.83 -1.39
CA GLU A 346 10.14 4.55 -2.03
C GLU A 346 10.82 3.23 -1.58
N ALA A 347 10.07 2.26 -1.07
CA ALA A 347 10.62 0.94 -0.79
C ALA A 347 10.98 0.23 -2.10
N LEU A 348 12.20 -0.35 -2.22
CA LEU A 348 12.76 -0.97 -3.44
C LEU A 348 12.64 -0.07 -4.69
N ASN A 349 12.80 1.23 -4.51
CA ASN A 349 12.57 2.20 -5.58
C ASN A 349 13.45 1.97 -6.82
N SER A 350 14.71 1.53 -6.64
CA SER A 350 15.68 1.35 -7.72
C SER A 350 15.82 -0.10 -8.20
N GLN A 351 14.98 -1.01 -7.71
CA GLN A 351 15.09 -2.43 -8.06
C GLN A 351 14.89 -2.63 -9.57
N ASN A 352 15.79 -3.38 -10.18
CA ASN A 352 15.74 -3.74 -11.60
C ASN A 352 16.35 -5.15 -11.77
N LEU A 353 15.52 -6.16 -11.58
CA LEU A 353 15.89 -7.56 -11.62
C LEU A 353 15.17 -8.28 -12.75
N SER A 354 15.85 -9.17 -13.45
CA SER A 354 15.20 -10.10 -14.37
C SER A 354 14.56 -11.30 -13.67
N SER A 355 15.01 -11.61 -12.44
CA SER A 355 14.44 -12.66 -11.58
C SER A 355 14.99 -12.49 -10.16
N GLY A 356 14.19 -12.75 -9.16
CA GLY A 356 14.58 -12.66 -7.76
C GLY A 356 13.52 -11.97 -6.94
N SER A 357 13.59 -12.12 -5.63
CA SER A 357 12.62 -11.56 -4.72
C SER A 357 13.29 -10.86 -3.57
N ASN A 358 12.83 -9.67 -3.25
CA ASN A 358 13.22 -8.95 -2.05
C ASN A 358 11.97 -8.64 -1.21
N ILE A 359 12.13 -8.56 0.08
CA ILE A 359 11.11 -8.08 1.00
C ILE A 359 11.61 -6.78 1.63
N ALA A 360 10.96 -5.67 1.35
CA ALA A 360 11.27 -4.38 1.93
C ALA A 360 10.01 -3.76 2.56
N VAL A 361 10.09 -3.45 3.84
CA VAL A 361 8.98 -2.85 4.60
C VAL A 361 9.49 -1.65 5.41
N GLY A 362 9.11 -0.46 5.00
CA GLY A 362 9.47 0.81 5.64
C GLY A 362 9.81 1.89 4.61
N TYR A 363 9.81 3.14 5.07
CA TYR A 363 10.25 4.28 4.26
C TYR A 363 11.68 4.05 3.75
N GLN A 364 11.87 4.08 2.43
CA GLN A 364 13.16 3.86 1.76
C GLN A 364 13.88 2.55 2.16
N ALA A 365 13.15 1.51 2.57
CA ALA A 365 13.74 0.21 2.78
C ALA A 365 14.23 -0.36 1.45
N GLY A 366 15.52 -0.70 1.35
CA GLY A 366 16.16 -1.18 0.11
C GLY A 366 16.12 -0.17 -1.04
N TYR A 367 16.16 1.13 -0.77
CA TYR A 367 15.97 2.19 -1.77
C TYR A 367 16.86 2.02 -3.01
N ASN A 368 18.16 1.73 -2.82
CA ASN A 368 19.13 1.57 -3.91
C ASN A 368 19.29 0.12 -4.40
N VAL A 369 18.53 -0.84 -3.87
CA VAL A 369 18.61 -2.20 -4.39
C VAL A 369 18.38 -2.18 -5.90
N SER A 370 19.40 -2.60 -6.66
CA SER A 370 19.32 -2.69 -8.11
C SER A 370 19.23 -4.14 -8.55
N THR A 371 20.31 -4.89 -8.49
CA THR A 371 20.38 -6.30 -8.89
C THR A 371 20.52 -7.28 -7.72
N GLY A 372 20.58 -6.78 -6.48
CA GLY A 372 20.58 -7.61 -5.27
C GLY A 372 19.25 -8.37 -5.09
N ASN A 373 19.31 -9.60 -4.64
CA ASN A 373 18.12 -10.43 -4.46
C ASN A 373 18.11 -11.23 -3.15
N ALA A 374 16.98 -11.83 -2.82
CA ALA A 374 16.78 -12.62 -1.61
C ALA A 374 17.08 -11.87 -0.30
N ASN A 375 16.83 -10.55 -0.27
CA ASN A 375 17.03 -9.72 0.91
C ASN A 375 15.73 -9.51 1.69
N VAL A 376 15.83 -9.45 3.01
CA VAL A 376 14.75 -9.06 3.93
C VAL A 376 15.13 -7.75 4.62
N LEU A 377 14.47 -6.66 4.26
CA LEU A 377 14.80 -5.29 4.65
C LEU A 377 13.60 -4.64 5.35
N ILE A 378 13.60 -4.60 6.69
CA ILE A 378 12.45 -4.10 7.46
C ILE A 378 12.86 -2.95 8.37
N GLY A 379 12.35 -1.78 8.10
CA GLY A 379 12.61 -0.54 8.85
C GLY A 379 12.98 0.61 7.93
N THR A 380 12.87 1.83 8.44
CA THR A 380 13.29 3.05 7.70
C THR A 380 14.74 2.93 7.27
N SER A 381 15.01 3.05 5.97
CA SER A 381 16.33 2.97 5.35
C SER A 381 17.11 1.68 5.71
N ALA A 382 16.43 0.60 6.03
CA ALA A 382 17.08 -0.72 6.19
C ALA A 382 17.64 -1.17 4.84
N GLY A 383 18.95 -1.49 4.77
CA GLY A 383 19.63 -1.81 3.52
C GLY A 383 19.56 -0.69 2.47
N GLY A 384 19.51 0.58 2.90
CA GLY A 384 19.23 1.71 2.01
C GLY A 384 20.24 1.93 0.88
N ALA A 385 21.52 1.58 1.08
CA ALA A 385 22.55 1.66 0.06
C ALA A 385 22.81 0.33 -0.69
N LEU A 386 22.13 -0.74 -0.32
CA LEU A 386 22.35 -2.07 -0.88
C LEU A 386 22.01 -2.08 -2.38
N GLU A 387 23.02 -2.21 -3.24
CA GLU A 387 22.82 -2.22 -4.69
C GLU A 387 22.77 -3.64 -5.25
N THR A 388 23.82 -4.42 -5.04
CA THR A 388 23.99 -5.76 -5.63
C THR A 388 24.03 -6.90 -4.60
N GLY A 389 24.01 -6.56 -3.30
CA GLY A 389 24.11 -7.53 -2.20
C GLY A 389 22.94 -8.53 -2.17
N THR A 390 23.23 -9.77 -1.79
CA THR A 390 22.25 -10.86 -1.77
C THR A 390 22.18 -11.57 -0.42
N ASN A 391 21.03 -12.19 -0.13
CA ASN A 391 20.80 -13.00 1.08
C ASN A 391 21.03 -12.23 2.39
N ASN A 392 20.77 -10.95 2.43
CA ASN A 392 20.90 -10.14 3.64
C ASN A 392 19.58 -10.07 4.42
N VAL A 393 19.69 -10.01 5.74
CA VAL A 393 18.58 -9.72 6.65
C VAL A 393 18.91 -8.43 7.39
N ALA A 394 18.18 -7.37 7.11
CA ALA A 394 18.29 -6.07 7.79
C ALA A 394 16.94 -5.71 8.43
N ILE A 395 16.84 -5.80 9.74
CA ILE A 395 15.61 -5.50 10.49
C ILE A 395 15.88 -4.42 11.54
N GLY A 396 15.36 -3.26 11.32
CA GLY A 396 15.53 -2.08 12.18
C GLY A 396 15.88 -0.85 11.36
N SER A 397 15.56 0.33 11.90
CA SER A 397 15.91 1.59 11.22
C SER A 397 17.43 1.68 11.01
N SER A 398 17.85 1.95 9.78
CA SER A 398 19.24 2.02 9.33
C SER A 398 20.07 0.75 9.62
N ALA A 399 19.45 -0.40 9.78
CA ALA A 399 20.19 -1.66 9.78
C ALA A 399 20.81 -1.89 8.41
N LEU A 400 22.09 -2.24 8.34
CA LEU A 400 22.86 -2.49 7.10
C LEU A 400 22.75 -1.33 6.08
N ALA A 401 22.74 -0.09 6.56
CA ALA A 401 22.37 1.06 5.72
C ALA A 401 23.44 1.45 4.69
N ALA A 402 24.74 1.19 4.94
CA ALA A 402 25.84 1.56 4.06
C ALA A 402 26.35 0.42 3.16
N GLU A 403 25.87 -0.79 3.33
CA GLU A 403 26.25 -1.95 2.52
C GLU A 403 25.78 -1.77 1.07
N ASP A 404 26.67 -1.86 0.10
CA ASP A 404 26.33 -1.69 -1.32
C ASP A 404 26.32 -3.00 -2.12
N GLY A 405 27.32 -3.87 -1.96
CA GLY A 405 27.49 -5.02 -2.86
C GLY A 405 27.64 -6.39 -2.21
N ASN A 406 27.60 -6.49 -0.88
CA ASN A 406 27.93 -7.73 -0.19
C ASN A 406 26.70 -8.51 0.27
N GLY A 407 26.88 -9.79 0.52
CA GLY A 407 25.81 -10.69 0.92
C GLY A 407 26.05 -11.41 2.24
N ASN A 408 25.03 -12.21 2.60
CA ASN A 408 25.07 -13.15 3.72
C ASN A 408 25.24 -12.53 5.10
N SER A 409 24.78 -11.28 5.31
CA SER A 409 24.79 -10.61 6.60
C SER A 409 23.42 -10.62 7.27
N VAL A 410 23.41 -10.69 8.61
CA VAL A 410 22.22 -10.55 9.46
C VAL A 410 22.40 -9.36 10.40
N ALA A 411 21.59 -8.32 10.22
CA ALA A 411 21.57 -7.12 11.02
C ALA A 411 20.16 -6.92 11.62
N VAL A 412 20.00 -7.14 12.90
CA VAL A 412 18.70 -7.00 13.58
C VAL A 412 18.84 -5.99 14.74
N GLY A 413 18.25 -4.84 14.60
CA GLY A 413 18.28 -3.77 15.58
C GLY A 413 18.54 -2.40 14.95
N TYR A 414 18.24 -1.34 15.70
CA TYR A 414 18.54 0.03 15.29
C TYR A 414 20.03 0.19 14.99
N ARG A 415 20.38 0.58 13.77
CA ARG A 415 21.75 0.76 13.26
C ARG A 415 22.68 -0.46 13.44
N ALA A 416 22.14 -1.67 13.51
CA ALA A 416 22.99 -2.86 13.47
C ALA A 416 23.74 -2.92 12.12
N LEU A 417 25.06 -3.09 12.14
CA LEU A 417 25.95 -3.09 10.96
C LEU A 417 25.74 -1.88 10.02
N SER A 418 25.37 -0.71 10.55
CA SER A 418 24.95 0.42 9.71
C SER A 418 26.04 0.97 8.79
N ASN A 419 27.31 0.75 9.11
CA ASN A 419 28.45 1.25 8.35
C ASN A 419 29.17 0.12 7.57
N GLN A 420 28.61 -1.09 7.56
CA GLN A 420 29.23 -2.21 6.86
C GLN A 420 29.29 -1.93 5.36
N ASP A 421 30.48 -2.12 4.80
CA ASP A 421 30.81 -2.07 3.37
C ASP A 421 32.06 -2.91 3.14
N ALA A 422 31.88 -4.23 3.12
CA ALA A 422 33.02 -5.16 3.24
C ALA A 422 33.73 -5.44 1.92
N GLY A 423 33.16 -5.09 0.76
CA GLY A 423 33.73 -5.38 -0.57
C GLY A 423 33.81 -6.87 -0.91
N ALA A 424 33.29 -7.76 -0.05
CA ALA A 424 33.23 -9.22 -0.22
C ALA A 424 32.11 -9.81 0.64
N GLU A 425 31.74 -11.08 0.47
CA GLU A 425 30.78 -11.76 1.33
C GLU A 425 31.19 -11.66 2.80
N SER A 426 30.36 -11.03 3.61
CA SER A 426 30.75 -10.59 4.94
C SER A 426 30.45 -11.59 6.05
N TYR A 427 29.37 -12.38 5.95
CA TYR A 427 28.95 -13.37 6.97
C TYR A 427 28.89 -12.80 8.40
N ASN A 428 28.56 -11.51 8.55
CA ASN A 428 28.40 -10.91 9.87
C ASN A 428 27.00 -11.16 10.40
N VAL A 429 26.91 -11.44 11.69
CA VAL A 429 25.64 -11.53 12.42
C VAL A 429 25.66 -10.50 13.56
N ALA A 430 24.81 -9.49 13.49
CA ALA A 430 24.66 -8.49 14.52
C ALA A 430 23.19 -8.38 14.97
N VAL A 431 22.94 -8.62 16.25
CA VAL A 431 21.61 -8.54 16.83
C VAL A 431 21.64 -7.65 18.08
N GLY A 432 21.02 -6.50 17.99
CA GLY A 432 20.96 -5.50 19.05
C GLY A 432 21.11 -4.08 18.52
N SER A 433 20.62 -3.09 19.28
CA SER A 433 20.83 -1.67 18.95
C SER A 433 22.31 -1.35 18.90
N ASP A 434 22.76 -0.72 17.80
CA ASP A 434 24.16 -0.36 17.54
C ASP A 434 25.14 -1.55 17.58
N ALA A 435 24.70 -2.80 17.48
CA ALA A 435 25.56 -3.97 17.37
C ALA A 435 26.39 -3.89 16.09
N GLY A 436 27.71 -3.93 16.20
CA GLY A 436 28.63 -3.81 15.07
C GLY A 436 28.47 -2.54 14.24
N LYS A 437 27.94 -1.47 14.83
CA LYS A 437 27.57 -0.24 14.10
C LYS A 437 28.68 0.29 13.19
N GLN A 438 29.94 0.23 13.63
CA GLN A 438 31.07 0.76 12.90
C GLN A 438 31.83 -0.29 12.07
N VAL A 439 31.35 -1.53 12.04
CA VAL A 439 31.92 -2.53 11.13
C VAL A 439 31.91 -1.92 9.73
N SER A 440 33.10 -1.85 9.14
CA SER A 440 33.27 -1.44 7.75
C SER A 440 33.62 -2.65 6.88
N THR A 441 34.88 -3.07 6.87
CA THR A 441 35.36 -4.20 6.07
C THR A 441 35.55 -5.50 6.87
N GLY A 442 35.24 -5.48 8.18
CA GLY A 442 35.32 -6.67 9.03
C GLY A 442 34.32 -7.76 8.63
N ILE A 443 34.77 -9.02 8.61
CA ILE A 443 33.95 -10.17 8.18
C ILE A 443 33.87 -11.27 9.24
N SER A 444 32.84 -12.11 9.13
CA SER A 444 32.66 -13.32 9.96
C SER A 444 32.53 -13.02 11.47
N ASN A 445 31.96 -11.89 11.85
CA ASN A 445 31.74 -11.52 13.23
C ASN A 445 30.33 -11.94 13.70
N THR A 446 30.22 -12.39 14.95
CA THR A 446 28.96 -12.67 15.65
C THR A 446 28.82 -11.70 16.81
N LEU A 447 27.91 -10.74 16.70
CA LEU A 447 27.75 -9.60 17.61
C LEU A 447 26.33 -9.58 18.18
N LEU A 448 26.12 -10.17 19.35
CA LEU A 448 24.78 -10.31 19.94
C LEU A 448 24.67 -9.48 21.23
N GLY A 449 23.90 -8.43 21.22
CA GLY A 449 23.65 -7.53 22.34
C GLY A 449 23.74 -6.07 21.95
N GLY A 450 23.11 -5.20 22.73
CA GLY A 450 23.20 -3.74 22.52
C GLY A 450 24.67 -3.30 22.53
N ARG A 451 25.10 -2.58 21.50
CA ARG A 451 26.46 -2.05 21.33
C ARG A 451 27.58 -3.11 21.35
N SER A 452 27.24 -4.40 21.17
CA SER A 452 28.23 -5.46 21.02
C SER A 452 29.11 -5.19 19.82
N GLY A 453 30.44 -5.12 20.01
CA GLY A 453 31.42 -4.79 18.97
C GLY A 453 31.16 -3.45 18.27
N GLN A 454 30.57 -2.47 18.94
CA GLN A 454 30.10 -1.23 18.30
C GLN A 454 31.19 -0.49 17.52
N ALA A 455 32.41 -0.43 18.07
CA ALA A 455 33.53 0.27 17.44
C ALA A 455 34.35 -0.61 16.46
N THR A 456 34.01 -1.89 16.30
CA THR A 456 34.73 -2.77 15.36
C THR A 456 34.63 -2.19 13.95
N THR A 457 35.78 -2.05 13.28
CA THR A 457 35.87 -1.55 11.90
C THR A 457 36.34 -2.67 10.95
N VAL A 458 37.59 -3.10 11.07
CA VAL A 458 38.21 -4.12 10.21
C VAL A 458 38.42 -5.47 10.92
N GLY A 459 38.09 -5.55 12.21
CA GLY A 459 38.23 -6.78 13.00
C GLY A 459 37.39 -7.94 12.46
N ASN A 460 38.00 -9.12 12.40
CA ASN A 460 37.37 -10.31 11.79
C ASN A 460 37.24 -11.47 12.79
N LYS A 461 36.23 -12.32 12.56
CA LYS A 461 36.08 -13.60 13.26
C LYS A 461 35.95 -13.43 14.78
N ASN A 462 35.29 -12.38 15.23
CA ASN A 462 35.01 -12.12 16.63
C ASN A 462 33.63 -12.71 17.01
N VAL A 463 33.52 -13.18 18.24
CA VAL A 463 32.25 -13.59 18.86
C VAL A 463 32.03 -12.73 20.10
N PHE A 464 31.17 -11.72 20.01
CA PHE A 464 30.83 -10.83 21.11
C PHE A 464 29.36 -10.98 21.47
N VAL A 465 29.08 -11.51 22.66
CA VAL A 465 27.73 -11.78 23.14
C VAL A 465 27.51 -11.11 24.51
N GLY A 466 26.70 -10.09 24.53
CA GLY A 466 26.41 -9.30 25.71
C GLY A 466 26.39 -7.80 25.41
N HIS A 467 25.69 -7.02 26.23
CA HIS A 467 25.71 -5.57 26.14
C HIS A 467 27.15 -5.06 26.38
N ASP A 468 27.66 -4.22 25.48
CA ASP A 468 29.01 -3.69 25.48
C ASP A 468 30.17 -4.75 25.42
N ALA A 469 29.87 -5.99 25.05
CA ALA A 469 30.90 -6.98 24.80
C ALA A 469 31.79 -6.54 23.61
N GLY A 470 33.10 -6.46 23.78
CA GLY A 470 34.03 -5.98 22.76
C GLY A 470 33.80 -4.55 22.27
N PHE A 471 33.25 -3.67 23.10
CA PHE A 471 32.70 -2.36 22.71
C PHE A 471 33.68 -1.47 21.93
N THR A 472 34.96 -1.34 22.40
CA THR A 472 35.96 -0.50 21.74
C THR A 472 36.87 -1.26 20.78
N ASN A 473 36.60 -2.52 20.50
CA ASN A 473 37.47 -3.33 19.63
C ASN A 473 37.40 -2.82 18.18
N VAL A 474 38.36 -1.97 17.79
CA VAL A 474 38.38 -1.37 16.43
C VAL A 474 38.90 -2.38 15.43
N ASP A 475 40.13 -2.88 15.59
CA ASP A 475 40.85 -3.69 14.59
C ASP A 475 41.15 -5.12 15.07
N GLY A 476 40.84 -5.45 16.32
CA GLY A 476 41.15 -6.78 16.89
C GLY A 476 40.31 -7.89 16.29
N SER A 477 40.96 -9.02 16.00
CA SER A 477 40.35 -10.19 15.38
C SER A 477 40.44 -11.43 16.27
N LYS A 478 39.59 -12.43 15.99
CA LYS A 478 39.62 -13.76 16.60
C LYS A 478 39.48 -13.80 18.11
N SER A 479 38.68 -12.88 18.66
CA SER A 479 38.38 -12.81 20.09
C SER A 479 36.96 -13.33 20.39
N VAL A 480 36.81 -13.89 21.60
CA VAL A 480 35.53 -14.33 22.14
C VAL A 480 35.23 -13.55 23.42
N ALA A 481 34.16 -12.78 23.44
CA ALA A 481 33.66 -12.06 24.61
C ALA A 481 32.21 -12.45 24.86
N VAL A 482 31.92 -13.11 25.97
CA VAL A 482 30.57 -13.52 26.34
C VAL A 482 30.26 -13.02 27.77
N GLY A 483 29.39 -12.05 27.84
CA GLY A 483 28.98 -11.42 29.09
C GLY A 483 28.85 -9.90 28.97
N PHE A 484 28.14 -9.27 29.91
CA PHE A 484 28.07 -7.81 30.02
C PHE A 484 29.47 -7.21 30.16
N GLU A 485 29.84 -6.29 29.27
CA GLU A 485 31.15 -5.60 29.23
C GLU A 485 32.39 -6.54 29.14
N ALA A 486 32.23 -7.79 28.71
CA ALA A 486 33.38 -8.67 28.48
C ALA A 486 34.28 -8.09 27.36
N LEU A 487 35.61 -8.03 27.56
CA LEU A 487 36.62 -7.38 26.69
C LEU A 487 36.21 -5.96 26.23
N LYS A 488 35.54 -5.20 27.06
CA LYS A 488 34.95 -3.91 26.67
C LYS A 488 35.93 -2.94 26.03
N VAL A 489 37.18 -2.87 26.53
CA VAL A 489 38.18 -1.92 26.09
C VAL A 489 39.27 -2.52 25.21
N GLN A 490 39.07 -3.73 24.66
CA GLN A 490 40.04 -4.34 23.77
C GLN A 490 40.29 -3.44 22.57
N GLU A 491 41.51 -2.98 22.39
CA GLU A 491 41.93 -2.14 21.28
C GLU A 491 43.42 -2.36 20.98
N PRO A 492 43.77 -3.42 20.23
CA PRO A 492 45.14 -3.67 19.83
C PRO A 492 45.62 -2.61 18.82
N SER A 493 46.93 -2.44 18.72
CA SER A 493 47.52 -1.54 17.73
C SER A 493 47.43 -2.17 16.32
N GLY A 494 46.46 -1.71 15.51
CA GLY A 494 46.26 -2.22 14.13
C GLY A 494 45.56 -3.57 14.05
N ALA A 495 45.37 -4.06 12.83
CA ALA A 495 44.65 -5.32 12.55
C ALA A 495 45.46 -6.53 13.12
N THR A 496 45.10 -6.94 14.32
CA THR A 496 45.80 -7.95 15.08
C THR A 496 44.93 -9.14 15.44
N ASP A 497 45.46 -10.33 15.27
CA ASP A 497 44.87 -11.57 15.79
C ASP A 497 45.03 -11.63 17.32
N CYS A 498 44.01 -11.22 18.05
CA CYS A 498 44.10 -11.13 19.50
C CYS A 498 44.01 -12.46 20.22
N PHE A 499 43.18 -13.38 19.76
CA PHE A 499 42.89 -14.66 20.41
C PHE A 499 42.56 -14.55 21.89
N ASN A 500 41.90 -13.46 22.32
CA ASN A 500 41.40 -13.32 23.68
C ASN A 500 40.08 -14.06 23.85
N ILE A 501 39.92 -14.75 24.97
CA ILE A 501 38.67 -15.40 25.35
C ILE A 501 38.25 -14.84 26.71
N ALA A 502 37.11 -14.18 26.80
CA ALA A 502 36.53 -13.69 28.03
C ALA A 502 35.09 -14.14 28.17
N VAL A 503 34.79 -14.87 29.23
CA VAL A 503 33.45 -15.39 29.53
C VAL A 503 33.06 -15.05 30.96
N GLY A 504 32.07 -14.21 31.08
CA GLY A 504 31.55 -13.69 32.35
C GLY A 504 31.31 -12.19 32.31
N GLU A 505 30.47 -11.68 33.20
CA GLU A 505 30.26 -10.25 33.41
C GLU A 505 31.61 -9.56 33.68
N THR A 506 31.94 -8.52 32.92
CA THR A 506 33.22 -7.78 33.03
C THR A 506 34.48 -8.62 32.94
N ALA A 507 34.43 -9.84 32.41
CA ALA A 507 35.61 -10.65 32.20
C ALA A 507 36.57 -9.97 31.24
N GLY A 508 37.83 -9.82 31.62
CA GLY A 508 38.85 -9.12 30.85
C GLY A 508 38.51 -7.66 30.49
N VAL A 509 37.65 -7.01 31.25
CA VAL A 509 37.10 -5.66 30.97
C VAL A 509 38.19 -4.60 30.70
N ALA A 510 39.35 -4.72 31.31
CA ALA A 510 40.46 -3.77 31.19
C ALA A 510 41.50 -4.18 30.14
N ILE A 511 41.39 -5.36 29.52
CA ILE A 511 42.33 -5.83 28.48
C ILE A 511 42.23 -4.87 27.29
N SER A 512 43.31 -4.11 27.08
CA SER A 512 43.43 -3.19 25.94
C SER A 512 44.26 -3.80 24.80
N THR A 513 45.57 -3.81 24.93
CA THR A 513 46.48 -4.34 23.89
C THR A 513 47.00 -5.75 24.15
N GLY A 514 46.62 -6.36 25.30
CA GLY A 514 47.00 -7.74 25.63
C GLY A 514 46.34 -8.76 24.69
N ILE A 515 47.10 -9.79 24.31
CA ILE A 515 46.64 -10.84 23.41
C ILE A 515 46.80 -12.25 23.99
N LYS A 516 46.06 -13.21 23.43
CA LYS A 516 46.14 -14.63 23.80
C LYS A 516 45.82 -14.88 25.30
N ASN A 517 44.89 -14.14 25.86
CA ASN A 517 44.43 -14.29 27.23
C ASN A 517 43.10 -15.08 27.29
N ILE A 518 42.97 -15.91 28.29
CA ILE A 518 41.74 -16.62 28.65
C ILE A 518 41.28 -16.10 30.02
N SER A 519 40.11 -15.49 30.07
CA SER A 519 39.50 -14.90 31.26
C SER A 519 38.11 -15.43 31.46
N ILE A 520 37.90 -16.42 32.34
CA ILE A 520 36.60 -17.05 32.56
C ILE A 520 36.14 -16.86 34.02
N GLY A 521 35.02 -16.23 34.17
CA GLY A 521 34.44 -15.86 35.48
C GLY A 521 34.08 -14.39 35.53
N GLY A 522 33.04 -14.01 36.30
CA GLY A 522 32.66 -12.62 36.50
C GLY A 522 33.86 -11.84 37.09
N ALA A 523 34.16 -10.66 36.56
CA ALA A 523 35.28 -9.81 36.93
C ALA A 523 36.66 -10.51 36.87
N SER A 524 36.82 -11.57 36.12
CA SER A 524 38.12 -12.22 35.90
C SER A 524 39.04 -11.31 35.08
N SER A 525 40.34 -11.27 35.41
CA SER A 525 41.37 -10.45 34.74
C SER A 525 41.07 -8.93 34.74
N ALA A 526 40.36 -8.41 35.72
CA ALA A 526 39.95 -7.00 35.75
C ALA A 526 41.14 -6.02 35.83
N ALA A 527 42.31 -6.43 36.31
CA ALA A 527 43.50 -5.61 36.34
C ALA A 527 44.44 -5.77 35.13
N LEU A 528 44.20 -6.76 34.26
CA LEU A 528 45.02 -7.03 33.10
C LEU A 528 44.77 -6.00 31.99
N THR A 529 45.79 -5.33 31.51
CA THR A 529 45.63 -4.35 30.41
C THR A 529 46.45 -4.72 29.16
N THR A 530 47.78 -4.78 29.29
CA THR A 530 48.72 -5.00 28.17
C THR A 530 49.34 -6.40 28.15
N GLY A 531 49.20 -7.15 29.26
CA GLY A 531 49.78 -8.46 29.43
C GLY A 531 49.17 -9.53 28.48
N SER A 532 49.94 -10.58 28.18
CA SER A 532 49.58 -11.57 27.20
C SER A 532 49.83 -13.01 27.66
N ASN A 533 49.21 -13.96 27.00
CA ASN A 533 49.38 -15.40 27.26
C ASN A 533 48.93 -15.84 28.67
N ASN A 534 47.95 -15.20 29.28
CA ASN A 534 47.46 -15.53 30.62
C ASN A 534 46.21 -16.41 30.53
N ILE A 535 46.05 -17.31 31.49
CA ILE A 535 44.85 -18.10 31.75
C ILE A 535 44.35 -17.78 33.16
N VAL A 536 43.15 -17.18 33.25
CA VAL A 536 42.50 -16.78 34.49
C VAL A 536 41.10 -17.39 34.57
N LEU A 537 40.93 -18.32 35.47
CA LEU A 537 39.67 -19.08 35.65
C LEU A 537 39.13 -18.91 37.06
N GLY A 538 38.05 -18.16 37.22
CA GLY A 538 37.35 -17.97 38.48
C GLY A 538 36.76 -16.58 38.59
N HIS A 539 35.69 -16.44 39.38
CA HIS A 539 35.08 -15.15 39.69
C HIS A 539 36.09 -14.27 40.49
N ALA A 540 36.23 -13.02 40.10
CA ALA A 540 37.13 -12.02 40.68
C ALA A 540 38.62 -12.46 40.73
N SER A 541 38.99 -13.49 39.98
CA SER A 541 40.38 -13.91 39.87
C SER A 541 41.18 -12.95 38.98
N ASN A 542 42.46 -12.74 39.26
CA ASN A 542 43.26 -11.73 38.56
C ASN A 542 44.72 -12.15 38.38
N VAL A 543 45.39 -11.51 37.46
CA VAL A 543 46.85 -11.59 37.29
C VAL A 543 47.59 -10.73 38.31
N SER A 544 48.93 -10.88 38.39
CA SER A 544 49.78 -10.13 39.33
C SER A 544 49.86 -8.61 39.06
N GLY A 545 49.53 -8.17 37.86
CA GLY A 545 49.55 -6.76 37.48
C GLY A 545 49.10 -6.54 36.02
N SER A 546 49.01 -5.28 35.61
CA SER A 546 48.45 -4.87 34.32
C SER A 546 49.17 -5.40 33.09
N GLY A 547 50.48 -5.61 33.20
CA GLY A 547 51.34 -6.15 32.13
C GLY A 547 51.72 -7.65 32.28
N ALA A 548 51.09 -8.37 33.18
CA ALA A 548 51.41 -9.75 33.50
C ALA A 548 51.44 -10.68 32.30
N THR A 549 52.39 -11.57 32.25
CA THR A 549 52.64 -12.47 31.10
C THR A 549 52.77 -13.94 31.52
N ASN A 550 52.15 -14.81 30.73
CA ASN A 550 52.28 -16.25 30.89
C ASN A 550 51.93 -16.74 32.33
N GLN A 551 50.80 -16.27 32.88
CA GLN A 551 50.31 -16.70 34.18
C GLN A 551 49.13 -17.64 33.98
N VAL A 552 49.03 -18.67 34.84
CA VAL A 552 47.81 -19.48 35.02
C VAL A 552 47.28 -19.25 36.42
N VAL A 553 46.07 -18.67 36.53
CA VAL A 553 45.42 -18.35 37.79
C VAL A 553 44.07 -19.04 37.83
N ILE A 554 43.87 -19.93 38.78
CA ILE A 554 42.64 -20.72 38.90
C ILE A 554 42.11 -20.65 40.31
N GLY A 555 40.86 -20.20 40.48
CA GLY A 555 40.18 -20.16 41.76
C GLY A 555 39.37 -18.89 41.98
N TYR A 556 38.38 -18.95 42.91
CA TYR A 556 37.62 -17.76 43.33
C TYR A 556 38.56 -16.72 43.99
N ASN A 557 38.52 -15.49 43.55
CA ASN A 557 39.34 -14.38 44.09
C ASN A 557 40.83 -14.74 44.18
N ALA A 558 41.34 -15.59 43.27
CA ALA A 558 42.76 -15.93 43.17
C ALA A 558 43.53 -14.80 42.48
N THR A 559 44.75 -14.51 42.95
CA THR A 559 45.60 -13.49 42.34
C THR A 559 46.95 -14.07 41.95
N GLY A 560 47.37 -13.89 40.71
CA GLY A 560 48.71 -14.28 40.24
C GLY A 560 49.83 -13.60 41.01
N VAL A 561 50.97 -14.20 41.08
CA VAL A 561 52.11 -13.71 41.89
C VAL A 561 53.24 -13.12 41.06
N SER A 562 53.53 -13.65 39.91
CA SER A 562 54.62 -13.21 39.00
C SER A 562 54.43 -13.80 37.61
N ASP A 563 55.13 -13.27 36.63
CA ASP A 563 55.19 -13.85 35.29
C ASP A 563 55.71 -15.31 35.26
N ASN A 564 55.26 -16.09 34.33
CA ASN A 564 55.59 -17.50 34.16
C ASN A 564 55.20 -18.37 35.39
N ALA A 565 54.15 -18.00 36.12
CA ALA A 565 53.71 -18.71 37.33
C ALA A 565 52.34 -19.36 37.15
N VAL A 566 52.10 -20.43 37.93
CA VAL A 566 50.78 -21.08 38.08
C VAL A 566 50.31 -20.84 39.52
N GLN A 567 49.17 -20.19 39.67
CA GLN A 567 48.49 -19.94 40.96
C GLN A 567 47.19 -20.77 40.98
N LEU A 568 47.08 -21.66 41.95
CA LEU A 568 45.90 -22.46 42.18
C LEU A 568 45.28 -22.08 43.52
N GLY A 569 44.05 -21.53 43.53
CA GLY A 569 43.37 -21.07 44.73
C GLY A 569 43.84 -19.71 45.27
N ASN A 570 43.20 -19.25 46.32
CA ASN A 570 43.46 -17.99 47.03
C ASN A 570 44.00 -18.28 48.45
N ALA A 571 44.21 -17.25 49.29
CA ALA A 571 44.69 -17.39 50.67
C ALA A 571 43.78 -18.24 51.58
N SER A 572 42.55 -18.53 51.18
CA SER A 572 41.62 -19.39 51.93
C SER A 572 41.61 -20.85 51.46
N THR A 573 42.38 -21.19 50.42
CA THR A 573 42.51 -22.55 49.90
C THR A 573 43.36 -23.38 50.88
N THR A 574 42.76 -24.31 51.62
CA THR A 574 43.43 -25.07 52.68
C THR A 574 43.92 -26.43 52.22
N ILE A 575 43.33 -26.96 51.18
CA ILE A 575 43.69 -28.32 50.68
C ILE A 575 43.67 -28.31 49.14
N TRP A 576 44.69 -28.87 48.56
CA TRP A 576 44.72 -29.29 47.15
C TRP A 576 45.00 -30.77 47.09
N HIS A 577 44.01 -31.57 46.66
CA HIS A 577 44.14 -33.00 46.61
C HIS A 577 43.66 -33.57 45.24
N PRO A 578 44.24 -34.69 44.80
CA PRO A 578 43.72 -35.39 43.65
C PRO A 578 42.37 -36.00 43.92
N ALA A 579 41.61 -36.31 42.88
CA ALA A 579 40.28 -36.95 43.00
C ALA A 579 40.35 -38.42 43.45
N ASP A 580 41.54 -39.07 43.33
CA ASP A 580 41.78 -40.46 43.68
C ASP A 580 43.12 -40.61 44.44
N ASP A 581 43.16 -41.50 45.45
CA ASP A 581 44.25 -41.63 46.39
C ASP A 581 45.57 -42.17 45.79
N ASN A 582 45.55 -42.87 44.67
CA ASN A 582 46.71 -43.51 44.06
C ASN A 582 46.91 -43.24 42.57
N GLY A 583 46.16 -42.34 41.98
CA GLY A 583 46.11 -42.13 40.53
C GLY A 583 46.91 -40.95 39.97
N VAL A 584 47.51 -40.11 40.78
CA VAL A 584 48.11 -38.85 40.30
C VAL A 584 49.53 -38.67 40.81
N ASP A 585 50.49 -38.68 39.92
CA ASP A 585 51.89 -38.35 40.14
C ASP A 585 52.14 -36.84 40.05
N LEU A 586 52.98 -36.27 40.94
CA LEU A 586 53.52 -34.96 40.81
C LEU A 586 54.82 -35.01 40.00
N GLY A 587 54.77 -34.80 38.70
CA GLY A 587 55.84 -35.00 37.73
C GLY A 587 55.80 -36.40 37.08
N SER A 588 56.85 -36.77 36.34
CA SER A 588 56.99 -38.05 35.71
C SER A 588 58.46 -38.43 35.59
N THR A 589 58.73 -39.64 35.13
CA THR A 589 60.12 -40.13 34.88
C THR A 589 60.87 -39.27 33.84
N SER A 590 60.19 -38.56 32.99
CA SER A 590 60.77 -37.71 31.94
C SER A 590 60.70 -36.24 32.23
N TYR A 591 59.77 -35.81 33.15
CA TYR A 591 59.59 -34.39 33.54
C TYR A 591 59.42 -34.29 35.04
N SER A 592 60.45 -33.79 35.73
CA SER A 592 60.48 -33.62 37.18
C SER A 592 60.44 -32.14 37.54
N PHE A 593 59.88 -31.83 38.73
CA PHE A 593 60.04 -30.49 39.33
C PHE A 593 61.48 -30.26 39.68
N LYS A 594 62.05 -29.09 39.40
CA LYS A 594 63.38 -28.73 39.77
C LYS A 594 63.53 -28.63 41.28
N ASP A 595 62.63 -27.93 41.89
CA ASP A 595 62.64 -27.68 43.35
C ASP A 595 61.20 -27.71 43.87
N ALA A 596 61.00 -28.23 45.10
CA ALA A 596 59.76 -28.13 45.87
C ALA A 596 59.98 -27.30 47.15
N TYR A 597 59.30 -26.15 47.25
CA TYR A 597 59.35 -25.30 48.45
C TYR A 597 58.16 -25.59 49.33
N ILE A 598 58.37 -26.27 50.49
CA ILE A 598 57.34 -26.67 51.40
C ILE A 598 57.58 -25.96 52.75
N GLN A 599 56.68 -25.08 53.14
CA GLN A 599 56.69 -24.42 54.41
C GLN A 599 55.87 -25.25 55.42
N GLY A 600 56.51 -25.99 56.26
CA GLY A 600 55.89 -26.91 57.23
C GLY A 600 56.33 -28.34 57.05
N SER A 601 55.43 -29.33 57.23
CA SER A 601 55.74 -30.73 57.19
C SER A 601 55.35 -31.35 55.83
N LEU A 602 56.25 -32.09 55.19
CA LEU A 602 55.93 -33.01 54.11
C LEU A 602 55.49 -34.35 54.69
N LYS A 603 54.20 -34.71 54.53
CA LYS A 603 53.69 -36.00 54.93
C LYS A 603 53.77 -36.97 53.74
N ILE A 604 54.49 -38.07 53.94
CA ILE A 604 54.66 -39.13 52.92
C ILE A 604 54.15 -40.42 53.53
N GLY A 605 53.11 -41.05 52.98
CA GLY A 605 52.59 -42.34 53.49
C GLY A 605 51.13 -42.54 53.28
N ASP A 606 50.67 -43.73 53.67
CA ASP A 606 49.27 -44.11 53.54
C ASP A 606 48.34 -43.40 54.56
N THR A 607 47.04 -43.58 54.42
CA THR A 607 45.96 -43.01 55.23
C THR A 607 46.03 -43.44 56.73
N SER A 608 46.91 -44.33 57.14
CA SER A 608 47.05 -44.79 58.53
C SER A 608 47.82 -43.83 59.44
N GLY A 609 48.38 -42.74 58.88
CA GLY A 609 48.80 -41.56 59.64
C GLY A 609 50.08 -41.66 60.47
N SER A 610 50.92 -42.65 60.22
CA SER A 610 52.03 -42.93 61.15
C SER A 610 53.45 -42.51 60.68
N THR A 611 53.62 -42.05 59.46
CA THR A 611 54.95 -41.61 59.01
C THR A 611 54.86 -40.29 58.22
N TYR A 612 55.42 -39.25 58.80
CA TYR A 612 55.62 -37.99 58.06
C TYR A 612 57.06 -37.53 58.25
N PHE A 613 57.63 -37.01 57.17
CA PHE A 613 58.85 -36.26 57.21
C PHE A 613 58.57 -34.81 57.63
N GLN A 614 59.11 -34.43 58.79
CA GLN A 614 59.09 -33.03 59.19
C GLN A 614 60.44 -32.42 58.91
N PHE A 615 60.45 -31.39 58.05
CA PHE A 615 61.67 -30.61 57.85
C PHE A 615 61.92 -29.77 59.10
N PRO A 616 63.20 -29.64 59.54
CA PRO A 616 63.56 -28.77 60.66
C PRO A 616 63.12 -27.33 60.36
N THR A 617 62.40 -26.68 61.29
CA THR A 617 61.98 -25.31 61.20
C THR A 617 63.04 -24.31 61.43
N THR A 618 64.28 -24.77 61.73
CA THR A 618 65.45 -23.94 61.88
C THR A 618 66.41 -24.12 60.71
N THR A 619 66.95 -23.00 60.19
CA THR A 619 67.94 -22.96 59.11
C THR A 619 69.14 -23.84 59.47
N GLY A 620 69.20 -25.06 58.91
CA GLY A 620 70.44 -25.90 58.99
C GLY A 620 71.48 -25.32 58.08
N SER A 621 72.75 -25.60 58.42
CA SER A 621 73.91 -25.20 57.62
C SER A 621 73.87 -25.79 56.23
N ALA A 622 74.23 -25.05 55.19
CA ALA A 622 74.28 -25.51 53.83
C ALA A 622 75.01 -26.85 53.68
N GLY A 623 74.36 -27.88 53.17
CA GLY A 623 74.95 -29.18 52.84
C GLY A 623 74.43 -30.41 53.62
N GLN A 624 73.45 -30.25 54.53
CA GLN A 624 72.80 -31.45 55.12
C GLN A 624 71.80 -32.10 54.20
N VAL A 625 72.18 -33.29 53.70
CA VAL A 625 71.30 -34.21 52.95
C VAL A 625 70.60 -35.11 53.97
N LEU A 626 69.27 -35.20 53.88
CA LEU A 626 68.53 -36.22 54.57
C LEU A 626 68.99 -37.60 54.08
N GLN A 627 69.74 -38.36 54.91
CA GLN A 627 69.96 -39.77 54.68
C GLN A 627 68.78 -40.53 55.32
N VAL A 628 68.11 -41.34 54.48
CA VAL A 628 67.10 -42.31 54.91
C VAL A 628 67.75 -43.43 55.66
#